data_6b532e4439b866afb058f8c5f185ea2f
#
_entry.id   6b532e4439b866afb058f8c5f185ea2f
#
_cell.length_a   1.000
_cell.length_b   1.000
_cell.length_c   1.000
_cell.angle_alpha   90.00
_cell.angle_beta   90.00
_cell.angle_gamma   90.00
#
_symmetry.space_group_name_H-M   'P 1'
#
loop_
_entity.id
_entity.type
_entity.pdbx_description
1 polymer ?
#
loop_
_entity_poly.entity_id
_entity_poly.type
_entity_poly.pdbx_seq_one_letter_code
_entity_poly.pdbx_strand_id
1 'polypeptide(L)'
;MGKKSKEFSCPKEEYVKYNRYNKYEKPVPMTPNHEKYHNLLKDKSKKIVICNGWAGTSKSISAIYYACQSVLNGESKGIVIVKELFDGAGFLPGTEIEKWIPKVKQLLTYIECFMQCDYRTLLEDETVVIQPLTYLQGTDYTGYIMVVDEAELISPEMMYCICSRGANRIFINGDTSPLQANEKLAKVGKSGLSFLLETMSKSTSIGIVTMDSEEDIVRDGYIKEIIVKMQPALEEFKTRKRS
;
A
#
# COMPACT_ATOMS: atom_id res chain seq x y z
N MET A 1 33.95 11.08 3.83
CA MET A 1 33.62 11.42 2.43
C MET A 1 32.13 11.14 2.25
N GLY A 2 31.29 12.19 2.26
CA GLY A 2 29.83 12.05 2.12
C GLY A 2 29.49 11.63 0.68
N LYS A 3 28.81 10.50 0.54
CA LYS A 3 28.17 10.13 -0.72
C LYS A 3 27.06 11.15 -0.98
N LYS A 4 27.23 11.99 -2.00
CA LYS A 4 26.14 12.79 -2.53
C LYS A 4 25.00 11.86 -2.94
N SER A 5 23.82 12.06 -2.37
CA SER A 5 22.59 11.44 -2.85
C SER A 5 22.46 11.79 -4.34
N LYS A 6 22.31 10.79 -5.22
CA LYS A 6 21.93 11.02 -6.60
C LYS A 6 20.60 11.75 -6.59
N GLU A 7 20.56 12.99 -7.07
CA GLU A 7 19.30 13.67 -7.36
C GLU A 7 18.57 12.84 -8.41
N PHE A 8 17.35 12.46 -8.09
CA PHE A 8 16.46 11.81 -9.05
C PHE A 8 16.12 12.82 -10.16
N SER A 9 16.50 12.51 -11.40
CA SER A 9 16.13 13.29 -12.56
C SER A 9 15.51 12.37 -13.61
N CYS A 10 14.18 12.39 -13.70
CA CYS A 10 13.49 11.77 -14.83
C CYS A 10 13.76 12.59 -16.10
N PRO A 11 14.10 11.98 -17.26
CA PRO A 11 14.27 12.69 -18.51
C PRO A 11 12.96 13.41 -18.91
N LYS A 12 12.96 14.74 -18.86
CA LYS A 12 11.78 15.57 -19.10
C LYS A 12 11.20 15.46 -20.52
N GLU A 13 11.97 14.96 -21.48
CA GLU A 13 11.57 14.95 -22.91
C GLU A 13 10.52 13.87 -23.24
N GLU A 14 10.47 12.75 -22.52
CA GLU A 14 9.45 11.72 -22.75
C GLU A 14 8.10 12.06 -22.11
N TYR A 15 8.10 12.89 -21.07
CA TYR A 15 6.90 13.21 -20.30
C TYR A 15 5.92 14.13 -21.04
N VAL A 16 6.41 15.00 -21.92
CA VAL A 16 5.57 15.96 -22.69
C VAL A 16 4.60 15.25 -23.65
N LYS A 17 4.87 14.02 -24.06
CA LYS A 17 3.96 13.22 -24.91
C LYS A 17 2.79 12.57 -24.19
N TYR A 18 2.81 12.47 -22.86
CA TYR A 18 1.83 11.75 -22.05
C TYR A 18 1.01 12.65 -21.12
N ASN A 19 0.45 13.74 -21.65
CA ASN A 19 -0.45 14.65 -20.93
C ASN A 19 -1.78 13.98 -20.47
N ARG A 20 -1.82 12.63 -20.35
CA ARG A 20 -2.94 11.84 -19.84
C ARG A 20 -2.92 11.67 -18.31
N TYR A 21 -1.87 12.08 -17.62
CA TYR A 21 -1.61 11.72 -16.21
C TYR A 21 -1.80 12.83 -15.19
N ASN A 22 -2.29 14.00 -15.56
CA ASN A 22 -2.77 15.01 -14.58
C ASN A 22 -4.07 14.58 -13.85
N LYS A 23 -4.32 13.26 -13.74
CA LYS A 23 -5.56 12.72 -13.21
C LYS A 23 -5.59 12.69 -11.67
N TYR A 24 -4.43 12.70 -11.04
CA TYR A 24 -4.35 12.58 -9.59
C TYR A 24 -3.59 13.76 -9.00
N GLU A 25 -4.33 14.56 -8.25
CA GLU A 25 -3.75 15.63 -7.45
C GLU A 25 -3.23 15.07 -6.12
N LYS A 26 -2.41 15.89 -5.43
CA LYS A 26 -2.01 15.60 -4.06
C LYS A 26 -3.23 15.23 -3.22
N PRO A 27 -3.23 14.07 -2.54
CA PRO A 27 -4.35 13.69 -1.68
C PRO A 27 -4.53 14.70 -0.54
N VAL A 28 -5.76 15.19 -0.38
CA VAL A 28 -6.14 16.16 0.65
C VAL A 28 -6.92 15.42 1.73
N PRO A 29 -6.59 15.60 3.02
CA PRO A 29 -7.38 15.03 4.09
C PRO A 29 -8.77 15.67 4.14
N MET A 30 -9.82 14.85 4.13
CA MET A 30 -11.22 15.28 4.12
C MET A 30 -11.91 15.06 5.47
N THR A 31 -11.31 14.23 6.33
CA THR A 31 -11.84 13.91 7.67
C THR A 31 -10.72 13.95 8.70
N PRO A 32 -11.04 13.99 10.01
CA PRO A 32 -10.04 13.91 11.06
C PRO A 32 -9.16 12.63 10.98
N ASN A 33 -9.73 11.49 10.55
CA ASN A 33 -8.97 10.27 10.38
C ASN A 33 -8.01 10.37 9.19
N HIS A 34 -8.41 11.00 8.07
CA HIS A 34 -7.50 11.31 6.97
C HIS A 34 -6.36 12.23 7.42
N GLU A 35 -6.68 13.29 8.19
CA GLU A 35 -5.65 14.19 8.72
C GLU A 35 -4.66 13.44 9.62
N LYS A 36 -5.17 12.60 10.53
CA LYS A 36 -4.34 11.74 11.38
C LYS A 36 -3.44 10.84 10.54
N TYR A 37 -3.97 10.21 9.49
CA TYR A 37 -3.18 9.36 8.60
C TYR A 37 -2.07 10.13 7.90
N HIS A 38 -2.40 11.27 7.29
CA HIS A 38 -1.43 12.13 6.62
C HIS A 38 -0.32 12.62 7.59
N ASN A 39 -0.68 12.94 8.84
CA ASN A 39 0.30 13.32 9.85
C ASN A 39 1.21 12.16 10.23
N LEU A 40 0.70 10.94 10.37
CA LEU A 40 1.51 9.74 10.60
C LEU A 40 2.45 9.44 9.42
N LEU A 41 1.97 9.61 8.17
CA LEU A 41 2.81 9.43 6.98
C LEU A 41 3.93 10.46 6.87
N LYS A 42 3.73 11.68 7.38
CA LYS A 42 4.77 12.73 7.49
C LYS A 42 5.75 12.49 8.63
N ASP A 43 5.30 11.89 9.72
CA ASP A 43 6.11 11.72 10.95
C ASP A 43 7.21 10.67 10.75
N LYS A 44 8.45 11.14 10.56
CA LYS A 44 9.63 10.29 10.34
C LYS A 44 10.00 9.42 11.56
N SER A 45 9.49 9.73 12.75
CA SER A 45 9.67 8.91 13.94
C SER A 45 8.90 7.59 13.85
N LYS A 46 7.83 7.53 13.03
CA LYS A 46 7.03 6.34 12.80
C LYS A 46 7.68 5.48 11.71
N LYS A 47 8.27 4.37 12.12
CA LYS A 47 8.90 3.40 11.21
C LYS A 47 7.88 2.58 10.44
N ILE A 48 6.77 2.25 11.08
CA ILE A 48 5.63 1.58 10.46
C ILE A 48 4.40 2.45 10.64
N VAL A 49 3.67 2.68 9.55
CA VAL A 49 2.38 3.39 9.58
C VAL A 49 1.33 2.44 9.05
N ILE A 50 0.31 2.17 9.86
CA ILE A 50 -0.77 1.24 9.55
C ILE A 50 -2.07 2.03 9.37
N CYS A 51 -2.70 1.85 8.23
CA CYS A 51 -4.04 2.32 7.97
C CYS A 51 -4.98 1.13 7.78
N ASN A 52 -5.84 0.89 8.78
CA ASN A 52 -6.91 -0.08 8.70
C ASN A 52 -8.21 0.64 8.36
N GLY A 53 -8.90 0.24 7.28
CA GLY A 53 -10.13 0.95 6.93
C GLY A 53 -10.83 0.40 5.70
N TRP A 54 -12.07 0.81 5.54
CA TRP A 54 -12.96 0.37 4.47
C TRP A 54 -12.42 0.73 3.08
N ALA A 55 -13.00 0.09 2.06
CA ALA A 55 -12.72 0.44 0.67
C ALA A 55 -13.10 1.92 0.40
N GLY A 56 -12.32 2.61 -0.45
CA GLY A 56 -12.63 3.98 -0.85
C GLY A 56 -12.20 5.08 0.12
N THR A 57 -11.41 4.79 1.15
CA THR A 57 -10.91 5.74 2.15
C THR A 57 -9.54 6.35 1.80
N SER A 58 -9.13 6.36 0.54
CA SER A 58 -7.87 6.95 0.03
C SER A 58 -6.57 6.42 0.63
N LYS A 59 -6.56 5.23 1.26
CA LYS A 59 -5.37 4.64 1.89
C LYS A 59 -4.20 4.53 0.93
N SER A 60 -4.40 3.80 -0.16
CA SER A 60 -3.32 3.45 -1.11
C SER A 60 -2.74 4.67 -1.82
N ILE A 61 -3.59 5.60 -2.28
CA ILE A 61 -3.10 6.82 -2.94
C ILE A 61 -2.32 7.72 -1.98
N SER A 62 -2.75 7.84 -0.72
CA SER A 62 -2.04 8.64 0.30
C SER A 62 -0.68 8.01 0.63
N ALA A 63 -0.63 6.69 0.86
CA ALA A 63 0.64 5.99 1.12
C ALA A 63 1.63 6.16 -0.04
N ILE A 64 1.18 5.94 -1.28
CA ILE A 64 2.02 6.11 -2.48
C ILE A 64 2.48 7.56 -2.63
N TYR A 65 1.62 8.55 -2.42
CA TYR A 65 2.02 9.96 -2.48
C TYR A 65 3.19 10.26 -1.53
N TYR A 66 3.09 9.87 -0.26
CA TYR A 66 4.16 10.12 0.71
C TYR A 66 5.40 9.27 0.46
N ALA A 67 5.26 8.07 -0.10
CA ALA A 67 6.39 7.27 -0.54
C ALA A 67 7.14 7.95 -1.69
N CYS A 68 6.44 8.47 -2.70
CA CYS A 68 7.02 9.25 -3.79
C CYS A 68 7.73 10.52 -3.27
N GLN A 69 7.09 11.25 -2.32
CA GLN A 69 7.73 12.42 -1.72
C GLN A 69 9.03 12.08 -0.99
N SER A 70 9.09 10.93 -0.32
CA SER A 70 10.31 10.45 0.35
C SER A 70 11.46 10.21 -0.65
N VAL A 71 11.15 9.66 -1.83
CA VAL A 71 12.13 9.45 -2.90
C VAL A 71 12.56 10.78 -3.53
N LEU A 72 11.60 11.64 -3.88
CA LEU A 72 11.88 12.95 -4.49
C LEU A 72 12.70 13.85 -3.59
N ASN A 73 12.52 13.75 -2.27
CA ASN A 73 13.30 14.48 -1.27
C ASN A 73 14.66 13.83 -0.97
N GLY A 74 15.02 12.72 -1.62
CA GLY A 74 16.27 11.98 -1.36
C GLY A 74 16.34 11.26 -0.02
N GLU A 75 15.20 11.06 0.66
CA GLU A 75 15.09 10.39 1.96
C GLU A 75 15.09 8.86 1.81
N SER A 76 14.69 8.37 0.64
CA SER A 76 14.66 6.94 0.28
C SER A 76 15.21 6.73 -1.12
N LYS A 77 15.83 5.57 -1.36
CA LYS A 77 16.38 5.20 -2.68
C LYS A 77 15.28 4.91 -3.69
N GLY A 78 14.16 4.37 -3.22
CA GLY A 78 13.04 3.94 -4.05
C GLY A 78 11.88 3.41 -3.21
N ILE A 79 10.90 2.87 -3.91
CA ILE A 79 9.65 2.34 -3.37
C ILE A 79 9.57 0.86 -3.67
N VAL A 80 9.30 0.05 -2.63
CA VAL A 80 8.98 -1.38 -2.79
C VAL A 80 7.47 -1.55 -2.63
N ILE A 81 6.80 -2.03 -3.66
CA ILE A 81 5.39 -2.42 -3.62
C ILE A 81 5.30 -3.87 -3.21
N VAL A 82 4.67 -4.15 -2.08
CA VAL A 82 4.41 -5.50 -1.59
C VAL A 82 2.91 -5.77 -1.66
N LYS A 83 2.54 -6.81 -2.37
CA LYS A 83 1.15 -7.25 -2.48
C LYS A 83 1.10 -8.77 -2.59
N GLU A 84 0.01 -9.39 -2.09
CA GLU A 84 -0.27 -10.80 -2.34
C GLU A 84 -0.58 -10.98 -3.83
N LEU A 85 0.27 -11.70 -4.52
CA LEU A 85 0.14 -11.99 -5.93
C LEU A 85 -0.15 -13.50 -6.05
N PHE A 86 -1.43 -13.90 -5.91
CA PHE A 86 -1.83 -15.30 -6.02
C PHE A 86 -1.37 -15.93 -7.34
N ASP A 87 -0.87 -17.17 -7.28
CA ASP A 87 -0.26 -17.95 -8.36
C ASP A 87 -1.16 -18.31 -9.56
N GLY A 88 -2.30 -17.65 -9.74
CA GLY A 88 -3.15 -17.85 -10.92
C GLY A 88 -2.52 -17.41 -12.26
N ALA A 89 -1.32 -16.79 -12.22
CA ALA A 89 -0.64 -16.26 -13.40
C ALA A 89 0.33 -17.27 -14.07
N GLY A 90 0.48 -18.50 -13.56
CA GLY A 90 1.45 -19.48 -14.03
C GLY A 90 1.39 -19.82 -15.53
N PHE A 91 0.24 -19.65 -16.15
CA PHE A 91 0.02 -19.94 -17.57
C PHE A 91 0.00 -18.71 -18.49
N LEU A 92 0.17 -17.49 -17.95
CA LEU A 92 0.22 -16.29 -18.78
C LEU A 92 1.60 -16.16 -19.44
N PRO A 93 1.67 -15.82 -20.75
CA PRO A 93 2.93 -15.52 -21.42
C PRO A 93 3.56 -14.24 -20.86
N GLY A 94 4.90 -14.13 -20.93
CA GLY A 94 5.64 -12.96 -20.51
C GLY A 94 6.57 -13.25 -19.30
N THR A 95 7.39 -12.26 -18.97
CA THR A 95 8.26 -12.29 -17.79
C THR A 95 7.43 -12.26 -16.50
N GLU A 96 8.01 -12.66 -15.37
CA GLU A 96 7.32 -12.61 -14.08
C GLU A 96 6.82 -11.20 -13.75
N ILE A 97 7.64 -10.17 -13.98
CA ILE A 97 7.27 -8.77 -13.75
C ILE A 97 6.06 -8.37 -14.62
N GLU A 98 6.04 -8.74 -15.90
CA GLU A 98 4.91 -8.45 -16.78
C GLU A 98 3.60 -9.08 -16.29
N LYS A 99 3.66 -10.24 -15.63
CA LYS A 99 2.49 -10.89 -15.02
C LYS A 99 2.00 -10.19 -13.75
N TRP A 100 2.86 -9.47 -13.05
CA TRP A 100 2.51 -8.75 -11.82
C TRP A 100 2.00 -7.33 -12.07
N ILE A 101 2.46 -6.67 -13.15
CA ILE A 101 2.04 -5.31 -13.51
C ILE A 101 0.51 -5.12 -13.49
N PRO A 102 -0.33 -5.99 -14.08
CA PRO A 102 -1.78 -5.81 -14.03
C PRO A 102 -2.36 -5.76 -12.62
N LYS A 103 -1.77 -6.50 -11.68
CA LYS A 103 -2.23 -6.61 -10.28
C LYS A 103 -1.88 -5.38 -9.44
N VAL A 104 -0.82 -4.67 -9.80
CA VAL A 104 -0.36 -3.44 -9.13
C VAL A 104 -0.54 -2.18 -10.00
N LYS A 105 -1.21 -2.32 -11.15
CA LYS A 105 -1.33 -1.25 -12.15
C LYS A 105 -1.83 0.07 -11.57
N GLN A 106 -2.77 0.03 -10.65
CA GLN A 106 -3.29 1.25 -10.03
C GLN A 106 -2.24 1.97 -9.19
N LEU A 107 -1.45 1.23 -8.42
CA LEU A 107 -0.36 1.80 -7.62
C LEU A 107 0.73 2.39 -8.53
N LEU A 108 1.09 1.69 -9.62
CA LEU A 108 2.03 2.20 -10.61
C LEU A 108 1.51 3.48 -11.28
N THR A 109 0.21 3.56 -11.58
CA THR A 109 -0.38 4.78 -12.15
C THR A 109 -0.30 5.97 -11.17
N TYR A 110 -0.49 5.74 -9.87
CA TYR A 110 -0.28 6.79 -8.86
C TYR A 110 1.19 7.22 -8.81
N ILE A 111 2.13 6.26 -8.84
CA ILE A 111 3.57 6.55 -8.83
C ILE A 111 3.96 7.37 -10.05
N GLU A 112 3.55 6.97 -11.26
CA GLU A 112 3.80 7.75 -12.49
C GLU A 112 3.34 9.19 -12.34
N CYS A 113 2.14 9.38 -11.83
CA CYS A 113 1.55 10.70 -11.65
C CYS A 113 2.37 11.55 -10.67
N PHE A 114 2.73 11.01 -9.51
CA PHE A 114 3.42 11.76 -8.46
C PHE A 114 4.93 11.91 -8.70
N MET A 115 5.56 10.95 -9.37
CA MET A 115 6.97 11.00 -9.76
C MET A 115 7.19 11.73 -11.07
N GLN A 116 6.12 11.95 -11.86
CA GLN A 116 6.19 12.50 -13.20
C GLN A 116 7.16 11.73 -14.10
N CYS A 117 7.13 10.42 -14.05
CA CYS A 117 8.01 9.51 -14.77
C CYS A 117 7.29 8.21 -15.14
N ASP A 118 7.53 7.67 -16.34
CA ASP A 118 6.96 6.39 -16.78
C ASP A 118 7.36 5.27 -15.81
N TYR A 119 6.41 4.44 -15.40
CA TYR A 119 6.66 3.37 -14.43
C TYR A 119 7.68 2.33 -14.94
N ARG A 120 7.79 2.14 -16.27
CA ARG A 120 8.75 1.21 -16.84
C ARG A 120 10.18 1.67 -16.58
N THR A 121 10.45 2.96 -16.79
CA THR A 121 11.75 3.57 -16.44
C THR A 121 12.04 3.41 -14.95
N LEU A 122 11.03 3.62 -14.09
CA LEU A 122 11.19 3.47 -12.64
C LEU A 122 11.41 2.01 -12.19
N LEU A 123 10.91 1.04 -12.96
CA LEU A 123 11.17 -0.38 -12.72
C LEU A 123 12.57 -0.78 -13.24
N GLU A 124 12.99 -0.25 -14.39
CA GLU A 124 14.29 -0.53 -15.00
C GLU A 124 15.47 -0.01 -14.17
N ASP A 125 15.32 1.16 -13.55
CA ASP A 125 16.36 1.76 -12.69
C ASP A 125 16.22 1.39 -11.20
N GLU A 126 15.30 0.48 -10.88
CA GLU A 126 15.00 -0.01 -9.52
C GLU A 126 14.52 1.10 -8.55
N THR A 127 14.11 2.26 -9.04
CA THR A 127 13.42 3.29 -8.21
C THR A 127 12.08 2.74 -7.70
N VAL A 128 11.43 1.87 -8.49
CA VAL A 128 10.25 1.11 -8.07
C VAL A 128 10.54 -0.38 -8.19
N VAL A 129 10.26 -1.13 -7.14
CA VAL A 129 10.40 -2.59 -7.10
C VAL A 129 9.03 -3.21 -6.79
N ILE A 130 8.58 -4.13 -7.62
CA ILE A 130 7.41 -4.97 -7.32
C ILE A 130 7.90 -6.23 -6.64
N GLN A 131 7.50 -6.44 -5.40
CA GLN A 131 7.96 -7.57 -4.59
C GLN A 131 6.81 -8.50 -4.21
N PRO A 132 6.68 -9.65 -4.88
CA PRO A 132 5.76 -10.70 -4.45
C PRO A 132 6.16 -11.25 -3.08
N LEU A 133 5.18 -11.60 -2.27
CA LEU A 133 5.43 -12.16 -0.93
C LEU A 133 6.28 -13.44 -0.97
N THR A 134 6.08 -14.28 -1.98
CA THR A 134 6.81 -15.55 -2.15
C THR A 134 8.32 -15.38 -2.27
N TYR A 135 8.80 -14.23 -2.75
CA TYR A 135 10.23 -13.93 -2.95
C TYR A 135 10.78 -12.92 -1.95
N LEU A 136 10.03 -12.61 -0.90
CA LEU A 136 10.45 -11.62 0.09
C LEU A 136 11.57 -12.13 1.02
N GLN A 137 11.66 -13.46 1.21
CA GLN A 137 12.64 -14.04 2.11
C GLN A 137 14.08 -13.87 1.57
N GLY A 138 14.99 -13.45 2.43
CA GLY A 138 16.42 -13.28 2.08
C GLY A 138 16.76 -11.94 1.43
N THR A 139 15.79 -11.07 1.11
CA THR A 139 16.05 -9.73 0.57
C THR A 139 16.19 -8.70 1.68
N ASP A 140 17.04 -7.69 1.47
CA ASP A 140 17.21 -6.51 2.31
C ASP A 140 16.78 -5.26 1.54
N TYR A 141 15.89 -4.46 2.14
CA TYR A 141 15.37 -3.24 1.56
C TYR A 141 15.88 -1.96 2.25
N THR A 142 17.08 -2.04 2.86
CA THR A 142 17.73 -0.87 3.46
C THR A 142 17.82 0.27 2.44
N GLY A 143 17.30 1.41 2.81
CA GLY A 143 17.25 2.60 1.96
C GLY A 143 15.93 2.76 1.19
N TYR A 144 15.08 1.77 1.11
CA TYR A 144 13.77 1.85 0.46
C TYR A 144 12.65 2.19 1.45
N ILE A 145 11.57 2.72 0.92
CA ILE A 145 10.29 2.78 1.61
C ILE A 145 9.39 1.67 1.05
N MET A 146 8.75 0.92 1.92
CA MET A 146 7.91 -0.20 1.53
C MET A 146 6.43 0.18 1.65
N VAL A 147 5.63 -0.11 0.63
CA VAL A 147 4.18 0.07 0.64
C VAL A 147 3.53 -1.31 0.49
N VAL A 148 2.81 -1.72 1.52
CA VAL A 148 2.07 -2.97 1.59
C VAL A 148 0.60 -2.66 1.40
N ASP A 149 -0.01 -3.19 0.35
CA ASP A 149 -1.42 -2.97 0.04
C ASP A 149 -2.21 -4.28 0.15
N GLU A 150 -3.48 -4.20 0.50
CA GLU A 150 -4.35 -5.36 0.79
C GLU A 150 -3.76 -6.29 1.88
N ALA A 151 -3.26 -5.70 2.96
CA ALA A 151 -2.54 -6.40 4.03
C ALA A 151 -3.41 -7.43 4.80
N GLU A 152 -4.72 -7.36 4.67
CA GLU A 152 -5.68 -8.36 5.18
C GLU A 152 -5.53 -9.75 4.53
N LEU A 153 -4.91 -9.81 3.33
CA LEU A 153 -4.65 -11.05 2.61
C LEU A 153 -3.35 -11.75 3.04
N ILE A 154 -2.53 -11.09 3.86
CA ILE A 154 -1.20 -11.53 4.27
C ILE A 154 -1.29 -12.36 5.55
N SER A 155 -0.55 -13.48 5.62
CA SER A 155 -0.47 -14.29 6.85
C SER A 155 0.36 -13.62 7.96
N PRO A 156 0.18 -13.98 9.23
CA PRO A 156 1.00 -13.45 10.33
C PRO A 156 2.50 -13.66 10.14
N GLU A 157 2.91 -14.82 9.62
CA GLU A 157 4.33 -15.15 9.38
C GLU A 157 4.92 -14.24 8.29
N MET A 158 4.18 -14.01 7.21
CA MET A 158 4.62 -13.13 6.14
C MET A 158 4.63 -11.66 6.57
N MET A 159 3.67 -11.25 7.41
CA MET A 159 3.68 -9.91 8.00
C MET A 159 4.90 -9.68 8.89
N TYR A 160 5.29 -10.66 9.71
CA TYR A 160 6.54 -10.62 10.47
C TYR A 160 7.75 -10.52 9.54
N CYS A 161 7.75 -11.31 8.46
CA CYS A 161 8.81 -11.25 7.44
C CYS A 161 8.92 -9.85 6.83
N ILE A 162 7.81 -9.22 6.42
CA ILE A 162 7.76 -7.84 5.88
C ILE A 162 8.38 -6.85 6.87
N CYS A 163 7.91 -6.85 8.12
CA CYS A 163 8.33 -5.89 9.14
C CYS A 163 9.81 -6.01 9.50
N SER A 164 10.46 -7.15 9.19
CA SER A 164 11.87 -7.43 9.50
C SER A 164 12.84 -7.17 8.35
N ARG A 165 12.41 -6.63 7.20
CA ARG A 165 13.23 -6.47 5.98
C ARG A 165 14.14 -5.24 5.92
N GLY A 166 14.31 -4.49 6.97
CA GLY A 166 15.26 -3.38 7.02
C GLY A 166 14.86 -2.12 6.23
N ALA A 167 13.64 -2.05 5.69
CA ALA A 167 13.17 -0.86 5.00
C ALA A 167 13.23 0.40 5.89
N ASN A 168 13.52 1.56 5.29
CA ASN A 168 13.58 2.83 6.02
C ASN A 168 12.27 3.14 6.75
N ARG A 169 11.16 2.89 6.05
CA ARG A 169 9.78 2.98 6.58
C ARG A 169 8.88 1.98 5.86
N ILE A 170 7.81 1.58 6.51
CA ILE A 170 6.81 0.67 5.95
C ILE A 170 5.42 1.28 6.12
N PHE A 171 4.69 1.45 5.03
CA PHE A 171 3.30 1.87 5.01
C PHE A 171 2.42 0.65 4.72
N ILE A 172 1.52 0.31 5.62
CA ILE A 172 0.68 -0.89 5.57
C ILE A 172 -0.78 -0.47 5.48
N ASN A 173 -1.44 -0.81 4.38
CA ASN A 173 -2.84 -0.55 4.14
C ASN A 173 -3.63 -1.84 4.07
N GLY A 174 -4.79 -1.88 4.69
CA GLY A 174 -5.68 -3.02 4.60
C GLY A 174 -7.03 -2.77 5.26
N ASP A 175 -7.84 -3.81 5.29
CA ASP A 175 -9.18 -3.80 5.85
C ASP A 175 -9.39 -5.09 6.65
N THR A 176 -9.43 -4.98 7.98
CA THR A 176 -9.65 -6.13 8.87
C THR A 176 -11.12 -6.56 8.95
N SER A 177 -12.01 -5.93 8.20
CA SER A 177 -13.42 -6.34 8.18
C SER A 177 -13.55 -7.79 7.68
N PRO A 178 -14.55 -8.54 8.19
CA PRO A 178 -14.76 -9.95 7.81
C PRO A 178 -14.97 -10.18 6.32
N LEU A 179 -15.27 -9.13 5.56
CA LEU A 179 -15.53 -9.20 4.12
C LEU A 179 -14.27 -9.45 3.29
N GLN A 180 -13.17 -8.87 3.71
CA GLN A 180 -11.90 -8.93 3.00
C GLN A 180 -11.06 -10.15 3.42
N ALA A 181 -11.46 -10.84 4.50
CA ALA A 181 -10.74 -11.99 4.98
C ALA A 181 -10.70 -13.12 3.94
N ASN A 182 -9.51 -13.49 3.52
CA ASN A 182 -9.29 -14.69 2.71
C ASN A 182 -9.81 -15.93 3.47
N GLU A 183 -10.58 -16.79 2.80
CA GLU A 183 -11.12 -18.00 3.42
C GLU A 183 -10.05 -18.94 3.99
N LYS A 184 -8.86 -18.96 3.39
CA LYS A 184 -7.70 -19.72 3.91
C LYS A 184 -7.20 -19.13 5.24
N LEU A 185 -7.13 -17.79 5.34
CA LEU A 185 -6.71 -17.09 6.57
C LEU A 185 -7.81 -17.12 7.64
N ALA A 186 -9.07 -17.15 7.24
CA ALA A 186 -10.19 -17.31 8.16
C ALA A 186 -10.14 -18.66 8.92
N LYS A 187 -9.55 -19.70 8.32
CA LYS A 187 -9.32 -21.00 8.97
C LYS A 187 -8.17 -20.96 10.00
N VAL A 188 -7.21 -20.05 9.82
CA VAL A 188 -6.07 -19.85 10.74
C VAL A 188 -6.43 -18.85 11.86
N GLY A 189 -7.58 -18.19 11.76
CA GLY A 189 -8.17 -17.34 12.79
C GLY A 189 -7.85 -15.86 12.68
N LYS A 190 -6.72 -15.42 12.07
CA LYS A 190 -6.33 -14.02 11.98
C LYS A 190 -5.46 -13.71 10.76
N SER A 191 -5.68 -12.56 10.14
CA SER A 191 -4.75 -12.02 9.14
C SER A 191 -3.49 -11.45 9.80
N GLY A 192 -2.43 -11.32 9.02
CA GLY A 192 -1.20 -10.66 9.48
C GLY A 192 -1.42 -9.21 9.90
N LEU A 193 -2.35 -8.49 9.24
CA LEU A 193 -2.75 -7.15 9.64
C LEU A 193 -3.38 -7.14 11.03
N SER A 194 -4.36 -8.03 11.31
CA SER A 194 -4.98 -8.13 12.63
C SER A 194 -3.97 -8.52 13.71
N PHE A 195 -3.07 -9.47 13.40
CA PHE A 195 -2.00 -9.88 14.30
C PHE A 195 -1.06 -8.72 14.63
N LEU A 196 -0.66 -7.92 13.63
CA LEU A 196 0.21 -6.76 13.82
C LEU A 196 -0.46 -5.68 14.67
N LEU A 197 -1.74 -5.37 14.41
CA LEU A 197 -2.51 -4.39 15.17
C LEU A 197 -2.63 -4.77 16.66
N GLU A 198 -2.84 -6.05 16.96
CA GLU A 198 -2.93 -6.53 18.33
C GLU A 198 -1.58 -6.50 19.07
N THR A 199 -0.54 -7.00 18.41
CA THR A 199 0.78 -7.17 19.05
C THR A 199 1.54 -5.86 19.21
N MET A 200 1.37 -4.92 18.28
CA MET A 200 2.20 -3.71 18.19
C MET A 200 1.45 -2.41 18.53
N SER A 201 0.21 -2.48 19.01
CA SER A 201 -0.64 -1.31 19.32
C SER A 201 -0.01 -0.32 20.31
N LYS A 202 0.88 -0.77 21.19
CA LYS A 202 1.54 0.07 22.19
C LYS A 202 2.94 0.57 21.77
N SER A 203 3.41 0.22 20.57
CA SER A 203 4.73 0.64 20.10
C SER A 203 4.76 2.13 19.76
N THR A 204 5.74 2.84 20.26
CA THR A 204 5.94 4.27 19.95
C THR A 204 6.46 4.51 18.52
N SER A 205 7.10 3.50 17.91
CA SER A 205 7.63 3.56 16.54
C SER A 205 6.58 3.28 15.47
N ILE A 206 5.37 2.87 15.88
CA ILE A 206 4.28 2.53 14.98
C ILE A 206 3.16 3.56 15.10
N GLY A 207 2.68 4.03 13.95
CA GLY A 207 1.50 4.88 13.85
C GLY A 207 0.31 4.06 13.36
N ILE A 208 -0.82 4.15 14.04
CA ILE A 208 -2.03 3.41 13.66
C ILE A 208 -3.19 4.39 13.51
N VAL A 209 -3.93 4.23 12.41
CA VAL A 209 -5.20 4.91 12.18
C VAL A 209 -6.23 3.91 11.68
N THR A 210 -7.47 4.09 12.09
CA THR A 210 -8.62 3.34 11.61
C THR A 210 -9.57 4.30 10.87
N MET A 211 -10.03 3.87 9.69
CA MET A 211 -10.96 4.60 8.81
C MET A 211 -12.15 3.67 8.50
N ASP A 212 -13.02 3.48 9.47
CA ASP A 212 -14.16 2.55 9.45
C ASP A 212 -15.51 3.24 9.57
N SER A 213 -15.55 4.54 9.29
CA SER A 213 -16.78 5.33 9.26
C SER A 213 -17.20 5.69 7.83
N GLU A 214 -18.48 5.94 7.66
CA GLU A 214 -19.04 6.43 6.39
C GLU A 214 -18.37 7.74 5.94
N GLU A 215 -18.03 8.61 6.88
CA GLU A 215 -17.40 9.90 6.59
C GLU A 215 -16.04 9.75 5.92
N ASP A 216 -15.30 8.68 6.26
CA ASP A 216 -13.97 8.41 5.71
C ASP A 216 -13.98 7.93 4.25
N ILE A 217 -15.16 7.58 3.71
CA ILE A 217 -15.30 7.13 2.32
C ILE A 217 -15.35 8.35 1.40
N VAL A 218 -14.32 8.51 0.57
CA VAL A 218 -14.20 9.62 -0.41
C VAL A 218 -14.76 9.28 -1.79
N ARG A 219 -15.45 8.14 -1.94
CA ARG A 219 -16.18 7.78 -3.14
C ARG A 219 -17.52 8.49 -3.16
N ASP A 220 -17.90 9.03 -4.33
CA ASP A 220 -19.16 9.76 -4.48
C ASP A 220 -20.33 8.86 -4.88
N GLY A 221 -21.55 9.37 -4.63
CA GLY A 221 -22.81 8.86 -5.14
C GLY A 221 -23.09 7.41 -4.73
N TYR A 222 -23.59 6.60 -5.68
CA TYR A 222 -24.05 5.23 -5.44
C TYR A 222 -22.94 4.28 -4.96
N ILE A 223 -21.67 4.56 -5.28
CA ILE A 223 -20.55 3.71 -4.84
C ILE A 223 -20.40 3.79 -3.31
N LYS A 224 -20.48 4.99 -2.76
CA LYS A 224 -20.48 5.20 -1.30
C LYS A 224 -21.68 4.49 -0.65
N GLU A 225 -22.86 4.67 -1.22
CA GLU A 225 -24.10 4.01 -0.74
C GLU A 225 -23.97 2.49 -0.73
N ILE A 226 -23.40 1.90 -1.79
CA ILE A 226 -23.15 0.45 -1.87
C ILE A 226 -22.21 -0.01 -0.74
N ILE A 227 -21.07 0.69 -0.54
CA ILE A 227 -20.12 0.32 0.51
C ILE A 227 -20.80 0.35 1.87
N VAL A 228 -21.48 1.44 2.20
CA VAL A 228 -22.13 1.67 3.50
C VAL A 228 -23.23 0.65 3.77
N LYS A 229 -24.06 0.31 2.77
CA LYS A 229 -25.18 -0.62 2.96
C LYS A 229 -24.79 -2.08 2.86
N MET A 230 -23.90 -2.43 1.94
CA MET A 230 -23.55 -3.83 1.70
C MET A 230 -22.54 -4.38 2.70
N GLN A 231 -21.63 -3.55 3.21
CA GLN A 231 -20.59 -4.03 4.12
C GLN A 231 -21.18 -4.63 5.40
N PRO A 232 -22.04 -3.95 6.18
CA PRO A 232 -22.66 -4.55 7.35
C PRO A 232 -23.51 -5.80 7.04
N ALA A 233 -24.29 -5.74 5.95
CA ALA A 233 -25.13 -6.86 5.54
C ALA A 233 -24.33 -8.13 5.20
N LEU A 234 -23.17 -7.96 4.58
CA LEU A 234 -22.27 -9.07 4.26
C LEU A 234 -21.59 -9.63 5.52
N GLU A 235 -21.26 -8.79 6.50
CA GLU A 235 -20.74 -9.20 7.79
C GLU A 235 -21.74 -10.08 8.54
N GLU A 236 -23.00 -9.68 8.61
CA GLU A 236 -24.07 -10.48 9.17
C GLU A 236 -24.26 -11.82 8.44
N PHE A 237 -24.25 -11.79 7.10
CA PHE A 237 -24.38 -12.98 6.28
C PHE A 237 -23.27 -14.00 6.53
N LYS A 238 -22.00 -13.54 6.65
CA LYS A 238 -20.85 -14.41 6.97
C LYS A 238 -20.94 -14.97 8.39
N THR A 239 -21.39 -14.17 9.35
CA THR A 239 -21.54 -14.60 10.74
C THR A 239 -22.59 -15.71 10.87
N ARG A 240 -23.75 -15.58 10.19
CA ARG A 240 -24.81 -16.60 10.17
C ARG A 240 -24.40 -17.93 9.53
N LYS A 241 -23.44 -17.93 8.60
CA LYS A 241 -22.91 -19.18 8.00
C LYS A 241 -21.90 -19.91 8.87
N ARG A 242 -21.40 -19.28 9.94
CA ARG A 242 -20.42 -19.87 10.87
C ARG A 242 -21.06 -20.40 12.16
N SER A 243 -22.30 -20.05 12.40
CA SER A 243 -23.16 -20.64 13.47
C SER A 243 -23.92 -21.87 12.96
#